data_e7f10c0c68e4b21630d3f650433e6d56
#
_entry.id   e7f10c0c68e4b21630d3f650433e6d56
#
_cell.length_a   1.000
_cell.length_b   1.000
_cell.length_c   1.000
_cell.angle_alpha   90.00
_cell.angle_beta   90.00
_cell.angle_gamma   90.00
#
_symmetry.space_group_name_H-M   'P 1'
#
loop_
_entity.id
_entity.type
_entity.pdbx_description
1 polymer ?
#
loop_
_entity_poly.entity_id
_entity_poly.type
_entity_poly.pdbx_seq_one_letter_code
_entity_poly.pdbx_strand_id
1 'polypeptide(L)'
;PIPPEQEDKSMTWPNWPLKLRTSSSQSEGALRDFSVMTQSVSGENGKVTGINCIKVDEKMKPIPKTEFSLKADLILLAMGFVHPIHEGMIENSKTELDERGNVKANTVDYKTSANKIFTAGDMRRGQSLVVWAIREGRQCASSVDHFLTGKRNLPI
;
A
#
# COMPACT_ATOMS: atom_id res chain seq x y z
N PRO A 1 -13.40 6.30 8.48
CA PRO A 1 -13.67 6.56 9.90
C PRO A 1 -12.44 7.11 10.61
N ILE A 2 -12.65 7.78 11.74
CA ILE A 2 -11.57 8.27 12.58
C ILE A 2 -10.93 7.05 13.26
N PRO A 3 -9.59 6.89 13.23
CA PRO A 3 -8.94 5.83 14.00
C PRO A 3 -9.18 6.00 15.50
N PRO A 4 -9.23 4.92 16.29
CA PRO A 4 -9.39 5.00 17.74
C PRO A 4 -8.18 5.70 18.38
N GLU A 5 -8.38 6.34 19.54
CA GLU A 5 -7.29 6.98 20.28
C GLU A 5 -6.26 5.96 20.81
N GLN A 6 -6.75 4.78 21.20
CA GLN A 6 -5.92 3.67 21.69
C GLN A 6 -5.98 2.49 20.72
N GLU A 7 -4.87 1.79 20.59
CA GLU A 7 -4.81 0.58 19.77
C GLU A 7 -5.57 -0.58 20.41
N ASP A 8 -6.17 -1.41 19.58
CA ASP A 8 -6.61 -2.74 19.99
C ASP A 8 -5.43 -3.71 19.92
N LYS A 9 -4.90 -4.09 21.07
CA LYS A 9 -3.74 -4.98 21.16
C LYS A 9 -3.97 -6.37 20.57
N SER A 10 -5.22 -6.83 20.50
CA SER A 10 -5.54 -8.12 19.89
C SER A 10 -5.39 -8.09 18.36
N MET A 11 -5.43 -6.91 17.75
CA MET A 11 -5.28 -6.70 16.31
C MET A 11 -3.92 -6.10 15.91
N THR A 12 -3.03 -5.82 16.87
CA THR A 12 -1.77 -5.12 16.57
C THR A 12 -0.79 -6.04 15.86
N TRP A 13 -0.39 -7.14 16.46
CA TRP A 13 0.56 -8.06 15.85
C TRP A 13 -0.14 -9.10 14.96
N PRO A 14 0.31 -9.34 13.72
CA PRO A 14 1.51 -8.82 13.04
C PRO A 14 1.29 -7.54 12.22
N ASN A 15 0.28 -6.78 12.51
CA ASN A 15 -0.10 -5.59 11.77
C ASN A 15 0.41 -4.32 12.47
N TRP A 16 0.42 -3.20 11.73
CA TRP A 16 0.69 -1.90 12.32
C TRP A 16 -0.49 -1.47 13.21
N PRO A 17 -0.23 -0.93 14.42
CA PRO A 17 -1.31 -0.52 15.32
C PRO A 17 -2.22 0.54 14.69
N LEU A 18 -3.52 0.25 14.60
CA LEU A 18 -4.54 1.21 14.18
C LEU A 18 -4.87 2.11 15.36
N LYS A 19 -4.36 3.33 15.35
CA LYS A 19 -4.70 4.38 16.32
C LYS A 19 -4.54 5.78 15.74
N LEU A 20 -5.25 6.74 16.33
CA LEU A 20 -5.09 8.14 15.98
C LEU A 20 -3.69 8.62 16.40
N ARG A 21 -2.96 9.19 15.46
CA ARG A 21 -1.63 9.74 15.68
C ARG A 21 -1.58 11.17 15.19
N THR A 22 -0.81 11.99 15.86
CA THR A 22 -0.49 13.34 15.43
C THR A 22 1.01 13.44 15.28
N SER A 23 1.48 13.77 14.07
CA SER A 23 2.89 14.04 13.79
C SER A 23 3.24 15.50 14.15
N SER A 24 4.53 15.81 14.25
CA SER A 24 5.00 17.18 14.44
C SER A 24 4.51 18.12 13.35
N SER A 25 4.55 17.69 12.08
CA SER A 25 4.07 18.48 10.94
C SER A 25 2.57 18.77 11.01
N GLN A 26 1.75 17.88 11.57
CA GLN A 26 0.33 18.15 11.79
C GLN A 26 0.11 19.13 12.93
N SER A 27 0.97 19.10 13.96
CA SER A 27 0.91 20.04 15.09
C SER A 27 1.32 21.46 14.71
N GLU A 28 2.10 21.63 13.65
CA GLU A 28 2.53 22.93 13.12
C GLU A 28 1.40 23.75 12.47
N GLY A 29 0.22 23.17 12.24
CA GLY A 29 -0.92 23.94 11.76
C GLY A 29 -1.77 23.28 10.68
N ALA A 30 -1.82 21.97 10.61
CA ALA A 30 -2.68 21.25 9.68
C ALA A 30 -4.11 21.13 10.22
N LEU A 31 -5.09 21.40 9.36
CA LEU A 31 -6.48 20.99 9.60
C LEU A 31 -6.65 19.54 9.17
N ARG A 32 -7.27 18.74 10.03
CA ARG A 32 -7.52 17.32 9.77
C ARG A 32 -9.02 17.07 9.70
N ASP A 33 -9.46 16.41 8.65
CA ASP A 33 -10.83 15.94 8.52
C ASP A 33 -10.82 14.46 8.17
N PHE A 34 -11.86 13.74 8.59
CA PHE A 34 -11.98 12.30 8.44
C PHE A 34 -13.32 11.96 7.81
N SER A 35 -13.44 10.71 7.31
CA SER A 35 -14.64 10.23 6.64
C SER A 35 -15.04 11.12 5.46
N VAL A 36 -14.04 11.55 4.70
CA VAL A 36 -14.18 12.41 3.52
C VAL A 36 -13.66 11.66 2.31
N MET A 37 -14.44 11.72 1.23
CA MET A 37 -14.04 11.20 -0.08
C MET A 37 -13.96 12.35 -1.08
N THR A 38 -12.89 12.39 -1.86
CA THR A 38 -12.77 13.31 -2.98
C THR A 38 -13.65 12.83 -4.13
N GLN A 39 -14.49 13.73 -4.66
CA GLN A 39 -15.31 13.47 -5.83
C GLN A 39 -14.67 13.98 -7.12
N SER A 40 -14.10 15.18 -7.08
CA SER A 40 -13.44 15.79 -8.24
C SER A 40 -12.47 16.89 -7.83
N VAL A 41 -11.63 17.28 -8.76
CA VAL A 41 -10.73 18.43 -8.63
C VAL A 41 -11.19 19.52 -9.59
N SER A 42 -11.20 20.76 -9.12
CA SER A 42 -11.49 21.94 -9.93
C SER A 42 -10.20 22.63 -10.36
N GLY A 43 -10.18 23.17 -11.56
CA GLY A 43 -9.01 23.88 -12.09
C GLY A 43 -9.35 24.78 -13.25
N GLU A 44 -8.53 25.79 -13.47
CA GLU A 44 -8.62 26.74 -14.59
C GLU A 44 -7.23 26.97 -15.18
N ASN A 45 -7.15 27.06 -16.51
CA ASN A 45 -5.89 27.35 -17.22
C ASN A 45 -4.73 26.43 -16.84
N GLY A 46 -5.01 25.14 -16.59
CA GLY A 46 -3.98 24.16 -16.20
C GLY A 46 -3.53 24.26 -14.73
N LYS A 47 -4.19 25.07 -13.90
CA LYS A 47 -3.90 25.19 -12.47
C LYS A 47 -5.07 24.68 -11.64
N VAL A 48 -4.76 23.98 -10.55
CA VAL A 48 -5.74 23.56 -9.56
C VAL A 48 -6.27 24.79 -8.83
N THR A 49 -7.58 24.84 -8.61
CA THR A 49 -8.26 25.91 -7.84
C THR A 49 -9.05 25.38 -6.67
N GLY A 50 -9.30 24.07 -6.62
CA GLY A 50 -10.06 23.49 -5.53
C GLY A 50 -10.25 21.98 -5.63
N ILE A 51 -10.84 21.42 -4.59
CA ILE A 51 -11.22 20.03 -4.47
C ILE A 51 -12.66 19.93 -3.99
N ASN A 52 -13.45 19.05 -4.62
CA ASN A 52 -14.83 18.79 -4.25
C ASN A 52 -14.90 17.47 -3.49
N CYS A 53 -15.49 17.49 -2.34
CA CYS A 53 -15.53 16.40 -1.38
C CYS A 53 -16.95 16.07 -0.94
N ILE A 54 -17.14 14.88 -0.40
CA ILE A 54 -18.37 14.43 0.24
C ILE A 54 -18.02 13.64 1.50
N LYS A 55 -18.86 13.71 2.53
CA LYS A 55 -18.74 12.84 3.70
C LYS A 55 -19.13 11.41 3.35
N VAL A 56 -18.48 10.44 4.02
CA VAL A 56 -18.77 9.01 3.86
C VAL A 56 -19.07 8.36 5.21
N ASP A 57 -19.89 7.32 5.17
CA ASP A 57 -20.19 6.48 6.33
C ASP A 57 -19.03 5.52 6.67
N GLU A 58 -19.20 4.68 7.69
CA GLU A 58 -18.20 3.67 8.11
C GLU A 58 -17.88 2.64 7.03
N LYS A 59 -18.77 2.45 6.05
CA LYS A 59 -18.61 1.55 4.91
C LYS A 59 -18.07 2.28 3.67
N MET A 60 -17.56 3.51 3.83
CA MET A 60 -17.07 4.37 2.75
C MET A 60 -18.13 4.74 1.70
N LYS A 61 -19.43 4.67 2.04
CA LYS A 61 -20.50 5.08 1.15
C LYS A 61 -20.77 6.58 1.29
N PRO A 62 -20.95 7.31 0.19
CA PRO A 62 -21.28 8.73 0.22
C PRO A 62 -22.57 9.01 0.99
N ILE A 63 -22.55 10.01 1.85
CA ILE A 63 -23.73 10.52 2.57
C ILE A 63 -24.30 11.66 1.74
N PRO A 64 -25.52 11.51 1.17
CA PRO A 64 -26.12 12.55 0.34
C PRO A 64 -26.27 13.88 1.06
N LYS A 65 -26.15 14.99 0.34
CA LYS A 65 -26.28 16.37 0.84
C LYS A 65 -25.21 16.78 1.87
N THR A 66 -24.03 16.18 1.76
CA THR A 66 -22.86 16.51 2.57
C THR A 66 -21.67 16.97 1.71
N GLU A 67 -21.96 17.31 0.45
CA GLU A 67 -20.97 17.82 -0.49
C GLU A 67 -20.43 19.16 -0.03
N PHE A 68 -19.13 19.36 -0.14
CA PHE A 68 -18.46 20.62 0.14
C PHE A 68 -17.23 20.79 -0.75
N SER A 69 -16.80 22.04 -0.90
CA SER A 69 -15.60 22.36 -1.69
C SER A 69 -14.58 23.10 -0.84
N LEU A 70 -13.32 22.84 -1.09
CA LEU A 70 -12.19 23.54 -0.48
C LEU A 70 -11.36 24.19 -1.59
N LYS A 71 -10.90 25.42 -1.35
CA LYS A 71 -9.90 26.07 -2.21
C LYS A 71 -8.56 25.37 -2.04
N ALA A 72 -7.87 25.09 -3.14
CA ALA A 72 -6.56 24.47 -3.12
C ALA A 72 -5.71 24.93 -4.30
N ASP A 73 -4.50 25.33 -4.03
CA ASP A 73 -3.49 25.68 -5.02
C ASP A 73 -2.60 24.47 -5.36
N LEU A 74 -2.57 23.48 -4.49
CA LEU A 74 -1.83 22.23 -4.64
C LEU A 74 -2.59 21.08 -3.97
N ILE A 75 -2.68 19.95 -4.65
CA ILE A 75 -3.24 18.70 -4.10
C ILE A 75 -2.17 17.63 -4.17
N LEU A 76 -1.86 17.01 -3.03
CA LEU A 76 -0.91 15.92 -2.90
C LEU A 76 -1.65 14.61 -2.64
N LEU A 77 -1.47 13.63 -3.52
CA LEU A 77 -2.01 12.28 -3.34
C LEU A 77 -1.05 11.47 -2.48
N ALA A 78 -1.41 11.26 -1.22
CA ALA A 78 -0.62 10.52 -0.24
C ALA A 78 -1.35 9.25 0.24
N MET A 79 -1.91 8.47 -0.70
CA MET A 79 -2.78 7.33 -0.43
C MET A 79 -2.06 5.97 -0.48
N GLY A 80 -0.72 5.97 -0.38
CA GLY A 80 0.09 4.76 -0.49
C GLY A 80 0.37 4.35 -1.94
N PHE A 81 0.62 3.08 -2.14
CA PHE A 81 1.02 2.51 -3.43
C PHE A 81 -0.01 1.48 -3.89
N VAL A 82 -0.21 1.37 -5.19
CA VAL A 82 -1.17 0.43 -5.78
C VAL A 82 -0.48 -0.93 -6.00
N HIS A 83 0.58 -0.95 -6.78
CA HIS A 83 1.37 -2.13 -7.13
C HIS A 83 2.74 -1.70 -7.70
N PRO A 84 3.68 -2.63 -7.96
CA PRO A 84 4.92 -2.33 -8.67
C PRO A 84 4.67 -1.77 -10.07
N ILE A 85 5.59 -0.97 -10.58
CA ILE A 85 5.57 -0.54 -12.00
C ILE A 85 5.76 -1.77 -12.88
N HIS A 86 4.82 -2.02 -13.79
CA HIS A 86 4.86 -3.19 -14.65
C HIS A 86 5.78 -3.02 -15.85
N GLU A 87 5.86 -1.79 -16.38
CA GLU A 87 6.72 -1.44 -17.51
C GLU A 87 8.18 -1.84 -17.25
N GLY A 88 8.80 -2.47 -18.23
CA GLY A 88 10.19 -2.90 -18.16
C GLY A 88 10.35 -4.30 -17.58
N MET A 89 10.88 -4.45 -16.37
CA MET A 89 11.30 -5.76 -15.82
C MET A 89 10.17 -6.77 -15.74
N ILE A 90 9.00 -6.39 -15.23
CA ILE A 90 7.88 -7.30 -15.02
C ILE A 90 7.30 -7.76 -16.37
N GLU A 91 7.06 -6.82 -17.30
CA GLU A 91 6.57 -7.14 -18.64
C GLU A 91 7.57 -7.99 -19.43
N ASN A 92 8.85 -7.65 -19.38
CA ASN A 92 9.90 -8.40 -20.07
C ASN A 92 10.06 -9.82 -19.52
N SER A 93 9.89 -10.03 -18.23
CA SER A 93 9.98 -11.33 -17.58
C SER A 93 8.74 -12.20 -17.81
N LYS A 94 7.62 -11.61 -18.25
CA LYS A 94 6.32 -12.28 -18.45
C LYS A 94 5.84 -13.08 -17.23
N THR A 95 6.12 -12.56 -16.05
CA THR A 95 5.65 -13.17 -14.80
C THR A 95 4.15 -12.90 -14.62
N GLU A 96 3.43 -13.89 -14.10
CA GLU A 96 2.02 -13.69 -13.72
C GLU A 96 1.88 -12.68 -12.59
N LEU A 97 0.79 -11.91 -12.65
CA LEU A 97 0.41 -10.98 -11.61
C LEU A 97 -0.77 -11.53 -10.81
N ASP A 98 -0.89 -11.08 -9.57
CA ASP A 98 -2.09 -11.31 -8.76
C ASP A 98 -3.20 -10.29 -9.13
N GLU A 99 -4.37 -10.41 -8.48
CA GLU A 99 -5.52 -9.53 -8.71
C GLU A 99 -5.25 -8.06 -8.35
N ARG A 100 -4.19 -7.79 -7.57
CA ARG A 100 -3.76 -6.45 -7.18
C ARG A 100 -2.66 -5.88 -8.05
N GLY A 101 -2.16 -6.65 -9.02
CA GLY A 101 -1.06 -6.25 -9.88
C GLY A 101 0.33 -6.52 -9.30
N ASN A 102 0.46 -7.28 -8.21
CA ASN A 102 1.77 -7.70 -7.69
C ASN A 102 2.25 -8.95 -8.41
N VAL A 103 3.56 -9.19 -8.42
CA VAL A 103 4.13 -10.40 -9.03
C VAL A 103 3.74 -11.63 -8.21
N LYS A 104 3.01 -12.54 -8.84
CA LYS A 104 2.45 -13.72 -8.19
C LYS A 104 3.53 -14.74 -7.84
N ALA A 105 3.62 -15.13 -6.57
CA ALA A 105 4.38 -16.26 -6.08
C ALA A 105 3.80 -16.76 -4.75
N ASN A 106 4.03 -18.04 -4.45
CA ASN A 106 3.64 -18.62 -3.17
C ASN A 106 4.66 -18.31 -2.06
N THR A 107 4.38 -18.69 -0.83
CA THR A 107 5.27 -18.50 0.32
C THR A 107 6.05 -19.76 0.72
N VAL A 108 6.02 -20.79 -0.11
CA VAL A 108 6.74 -22.06 0.12
C VAL A 108 8.12 -22.01 -0.53
N ASP A 109 8.17 -21.60 -1.79
CA ASP A 109 9.41 -21.55 -2.56
C ASP A 109 9.66 -20.21 -3.26
N TYR A 110 8.74 -19.26 -3.16
CA TYR A 110 8.87 -17.91 -3.73
C TYR A 110 9.08 -17.85 -5.26
N LYS A 111 8.85 -18.95 -5.96
CA LYS A 111 8.97 -19.00 -7.41
C LYS A 111 7.80 -18.28 -8.07
N THR A 112 8.12 -17.57 -9.14
CA THR A 112 7.12 -16.99 -10.05
C THR A 112 6.72 -18.00 -11.12
N SER A 113 5.80 -17.60 -11.99
CA SER A 113 5.45 -18.37 -13.20
C SER A 113 6.62 -18.48 -14.21
N ALA A 114 7.59 -17.58 -14.16
CA ALA A 114 8.76 -17.58 -15.03
C ALA A 114 9.91 -18.37 -14.39
N ASN A 115 10.56 -19.21 -15.22
CA ASN A 115 11.66 -20.03 -14.74
C ASN A 115 12.84 -19.18 -14.25
N LYS A 116 13.46 -19.59 -13.13
CA LYS A 116 14.60 -18.93 -12.47
C LYS A 116 14.30 -17.53 -11.93
N ILE A 117 13.04 -17.12 -11.85
CA ILE A 117 12.63 -15.85 -11.27
C ILE A 117 11.87 -16.11 -9.97
N PHE A 118 12.30 -15.42 -8.92
CA PHE A 118 11.73 -15.48 -7.58
C PHE A 118 11.30 -14.07 -7.18
N THR A 119 10.29 -13.95 -6.32
CA THR A 119 9.81 -12.68 -5.82
C THR A 119 9.44 -12.75 -4.36
N ALA A 120 9.73 -11.69 -3.60
CA ALA A 120 9.47 -11.59 -2.16
C ALA A 120 9.18 -10.13 -1.76
N GLY A 121 8.69 -9.94 -0.54
CA GLY A 121 8.41 -8.62 0.02
C GLY A 121 7.33 -7.87 -0.75
N ASP A 122 7.49 -6.57 -0.88
CA ASP A 122 6.48 -5.69 -1.47
C ASP A 122 6.15 -6.03 -2.94
N MET A 123 7.12 -6.54 -3.68
CA MET A 123 6.90 -6.98 -5.06
C MET A 123 5.87 -8.12 -5.16
N ARG A 124 5.81 -9.01 -4.17
CA ARG A 124 4.91 -10.16 -4.11
C ARG A 124 3.60 -9.86 -3.35
N ARG A 125 3.70 -9.21 -2.21
CA ARG A 125 2.55 -9.06 -1.29
C ARG A 125 1.89 -7.69 -1.34
N GLY A 126 2.45 -6.75 -2.10
CA GLY A 126 2.09 -5.34 -2.05
C GLY A 126 2.81 -4.60 -0.94
N GLN A 127 2.74 -3.29 -0.95
CA GLN A 127 3.39 -2.42 0.03
C GLN A 127 3.00 -2.84 1.45
N SER A 128 4.02 -3.06 2.29
CA SER A 128 3.84 -3.59 3.64
C SER A 128 4.93 -3.11 4.61
N LEU A 129 5.06 -3.77 5.76
CA LEU A 129 6.07 -3.43 6.77
C LEU A 129 7.44 -4.01 6.42
N VAL A 130 8.50 -3.30 6.81
CA VAL A 130 9.91 -3.71 6.63
C VAL A 130 10.17 -5.11 7.20
N VAL A 131 9.56 -5.45 8.34
CA VAL A 131 9.71 -6.79 8.96
C VAL A 131 9.25 -7.92 8.04
N TRP A 132 8.24 -7.69 7.23
CA TRP A 132 7.76 -8.65 6.24
C TRP A 132 8.70 -8.76 5.05
N ALA A 133 9.24 -7.62 4.58
CA ALA A 133 10.21 -7.61 3.50
C ALA A 133 11.48 -8.39 3.90
N ILE A 134 11.99 -8.18 5.11
CA ILE A 134 13.15 -8.92 5.66
C ILE A 134 12.83 -10.41 5.77
N ARG A 135 11.70 -10.78 6.36
CA ARG A 135 11.29 -12.17 6.53
C ARG A 135 11.19 -12.89 5.19
N GLU A 136 10.41 -12.34 4.27
CA GLU A 136 10.22 -12.97 2.96
C GLU A 136 11.50 -13.00 2.14
N GLY A 137 12.33 -11.95 2.22
CA GLY A 137 13.64 -11.92 1.56
C GLY A 137 14.56 -13.05 2.05
N ARG A 138 14.60 -13.31 3.36
CA ARG A 138 15.37 -14.43 3.91
C ARG A 138 14.84 -15.79 3.49
N GLN A 139 13.53 -15.99 3.52
CA GLN A 139 12.89 -17.24 3.09
C GLN A 139 13.08 -17.47 1.59
N CYS A 140 12.96 -16.43 0.79
CA CYS A 140 13.23 -16.46 -0.63
C CYS A 140 14.70 -16.82 -0.92
N ALA A 141 15.65 -16.24 -0.20
CA ALA A 141 17.07 -16.57 -0.32
C ALA A 141 17.35 -18.05 -0.03
N SER A 142 16.72 -18.62 1.01
CA SER A 142 16.81 -20.05 1.30
C SER A 142 16.22 -20.91 0.17
N SER A 143 15.17 -20.45 -0.48
CA SER A 143 14.56 -21.13 -1.62
C SER A 143 15.43 -21.06 -2.88
N VAL A 144 16.09 -19.94 -3.13
CA VAL A 144 17.07 -19.76 -4.20
C VAL A 144 18.30 -20.64 -3.97
N ASP A 145 18.82 -20.68 -2.74
CA ASP A 145 19.94 -21.57 -2.37
C ASP A 145 19.60 -23.04 -2.65
N HIS A 146 18.41 -23.47 -2.23
CA HIS A 146 17.93 -24.83 -2.54
C HIS A 146 17.80 -25.10 -4.05
N PHE A 147 17.30 -24.13 -4.80
CA PHE A 147 17.17 -24.23 -6.25
C PHE A 147 18.52 -24.40 -6.96
N LEU A 148 19.55 -23.70 -6.48
CA LEU A 148 20.89 -23.70 -7.08
C LEU A 148 21.73 -24.91 -6.66
N THR A 149 21.62 -25.33 -5.40
CA THR A 149 22.52 -26.32 -4.79
C THR A 149 21.87 -27.69 -4.55
N GLY A 150 20.53 -27.77 -4.65
CA GLY A 150 19.76 -28.96 -4.28
C GLY A 150 19.65 -29.18 -2.75
N LYS A 151 20.22 -28.30 -1.94
CA LYS A 151 20.20 -28.36 -0.46
C LYS A 151 19.80 -27.04 0.13
N ARG A 152 19.17 -27.03 1.29
CA ARG A 152 18.88 -25.81 2.05
C ARG A 152 19.99 -25.57 3.09
N ASN A 153 20.93 -24.72 2.75
CA ASN A 153 22.04 -24.36 3.66
C ASN A 153 21.74 -23.08 4.46
N LEU A 154 20.79 -22.29 3.99
CA LEU A 154 20.35 -21.06 4.67
C LEU A 154 19.13 -21.32 5.55
N PRO A 155 19.05 -20.69 6.73
CA PRO A 155 17.88 -20.81 7.63
C PRO A 155 16.63 -20.21 6.97
N ILE A 156 15.47 -20.74 7.36
CA ILE A 156 14.15 -20.28 6.92
C ILE A 156 13.62 -19.20 7.88
#